data_fc5cb835095d2b6f1ba4f4aae0af6344
#
_entry.id   fc5cb835095d2b6f1ba4f4aae0af6344
#
_cell.length_a   1.000
_cell.length_b   1.000
_cell.length_c   1.000
_cell.angle_alpha   90.00
_cell.angle_beta   90.00
_cell.angle_gamma   90.00
#
_symmetry.space_group_name_H-M   'P 1'
#
loop_
_entity.id
_entity.type
_entity.pdbx_description
1 polymer ?
#
loop_
_entity_poly.entity_id
_entity_poly.type
_entity_poly.pdbx_seq_one_letter_code
_entity_poly.pdbx_strand_id
1 'polypeptide(L)'
;MNTEMSAETISNIVRASNAFGIDKVKFSGGEPLIRDDIDKIIQALPPLKDISATTNGTFLAHKAQSLADSGLNRINISLPSLSPEKYRKVTGGDVGRVLEGIDAAVDCDLTPVKLNMVLLKGINVGEIPEMMNYIQKFDGKVILQLIELMDFNKMKEFQVNIGEVEKYLESKASNIEVRAMHRRKKYHIDGVEVELVRPIDNSHFCANCNRLRVTSDGMLKPCLLRNDNLVDVNNKESQEIMELMGLAMEKREPFYKN
;
A
#
# COMPACT_ATOMS: atom_id res chain seq x y z
N MET A 1 -14.23 18.08 15.22
CA MET A 1 -14.69 18.31 13.84
C MET A 1 -14.10 17.21 12.98
N ASN A 2 -14.89 16.57 12.18
CA ASN A 2 -14.39 15.53 11.28
C ASN A 2 -13.55 16.22 10.21
N THR A 3 -12.25 16.00 10.21
CA THR A 3 -11.30 16.62 9.27
C THR A 3 -11.16 15.78 7.99
N GLU A 4 -11.93 14.72 7.83
CA GLU A 4 -11.87 13.85 6.66
C GLU A 4 -12.66 14.41 5.48
N MET A 5 -12.10 14.25 4.28
CA MET A 5 -12.75 14.65 3.03
C MET A 5 -14.11 13.98 2.84
N SER A 6 -15.07 14.72 2.26
CA SER A 6 -16.34 14.15 1.82
C SER A 6 -16.16 13.20 0.62
N ALA A 7 -17.15 12.31 0.40
CA ALA A 7 -17.19 11.46 -0.78
C ALA A 7 -17.15 12.28 -2.09
N GLU A 8 -17.81 13.41 -2.11
CA GLU A 8 -17.83 14.35 -3.25
C GLU A 8 -16.45 14.93 -3.53
N THR A 9 -15.74 15.42 -2.49
CA THR A 9 -14.36 15.92 -2.62
C THR A 9 -13.44 14.84 -3.20
N ILE A 10 -13.54 13.62 -2.71
CA ILE A 10 -12.74 12.49 -3.20
C ILE A 10 -13.05 12.24 -4.69
N SER A 11 -14.33 12.21 -5.07
CA SER A 11 -14.75 11.99 -6.46
C SER A 11 -14.24 13.11 -7.38
N ASN A 12 -14.31 14.38 -6.95
CA ASN A 12 -13.81 15.52 -7.71
C ASN A 12 -12.28 15.45 -7.93
N ILE A 13 -11.53 15.07 -6.90
CA ILE A 13 -10.08 14.87 -6.99
C ILE A 13 -9.76 13.75 -8.01
N VAL A 14 -10.48 12.64 -7.95
CA VAL A 14 -10.24 11.51 -8.86
C VAL A 14 -10.63 11.87 -10.29
N ARG A 15 -11.72 12.58 -10.52
CA ARG A 15 -12.09 13.10 -11.87
C ARG A 15 -11.04 14.04 -12.42
N ALA A 16 -10.56 14.99 -11.62
CA ALA A 16 -9.48 15.89 -12.02
C ALA A 16 -8.20 15.13 -12.37
N SER A 17 -7.88 14.05 -11.64
CA SER A 17 -6.68 13.23 -11.90
C SER A 17 -6.73 12.48 -13.22
N ASN A 18 -7.91 12.14 -13.73
CA ASN A 18 -8.06 11.47 -15.03
C ASN A 18 -7.57 12.34 -16.20
N ALA A 19 -7.65 13.67 -16.10
CA ALA A 19 -7.11 14.58 -17.11
C ALA A 19 -5.59 14.48 -17.29
N PHE A 20 -4.89 13.97 -16.26
CA PHE A 20 -3.44 13.70 -16.29
C PHE A 20 -3.13 12.22 -16.60
N GLY A 21 -4.11 11.43 -17.02
CA GLY A 21 -3.93 10.01 -17.31
C GLY A 21 -3.71 9.16 -16.03
N ILE A 22 -4.06 9.68 -14.85
CA ILE A 22 -4.03 8.91 -13.60
C ILE A 22 -5.29 8.06 -13.54
N ASP A 23 -5.15 6.78 -13.82
CA ASP A 23 -6.24 5.80 -13.93
C ASP A 23 -6.21 4.74 -12.83
N LYS A 24 -5.43 4.99 -11.75
CA LYS A 24 -5.29 4.08 -10.61
C LYS A 24 -5.39 4.83 -9.29
N VAL A 25 -6.24 4.34 -8.41
CA VAL A 25 -6.45 4.90 -7.08
C VAL A 25 -6.15 3.87 -6.00
N LYS A 26 -5.53 4.33 -4.92
CA LYS A 26 -5.32 3.52 -3.73
C LYS A 26 -5.80 4.24 -2.49
N PHE A 27 -6.79 3.67 -1.82
CA PHE A 27 -7.22 4.10 -0.50
C PHE A 27 -6.21 3.62 0.55
N SER A 28 -5.85 4.53 1.44
CA SER A 28 -5.01 4.24 2.59
C SER A 28 -5.36 5.27 3.69
N GLY A 29 -4.62 5.32 4.76
CA GLY A 29 -4.84 6.29 5.83
C GLY A 29 -4.43 5.67 7.15
N GLY A 30 -5.11 5.95 8.26
CA GLY A 30 -5.02 5.15 9.47
C GLY A 30 -5.54 3.75 9.18
N GLU A 31 -6.87 3.63 9.03
CA GLU A 31 -7.53 2.41 8.55
C GLU A 31 -8.74 2.80 7.68
N PRO A 32 -8.67 2.60 6.35
CA PRO A 32 -9.73 3.07 5.45
C PRO A 32 -11.05 2.31 5.64
N LEU A 33 -11.00 1.08 6.15
CA LEU A 33 -12.20 0.25 6.34
C LEU A 33 -12.99 0.57 7.62
N ILE A 34 -12.51 1.49 8.46
CA ILE A 34 -13.30 2.07 9.56
C ILE A 34 -14.39 2.99 9.00
N ARG A 35 -14.16 3.56 7.82
CA ARG A 35 -15.10 4.46 7.20
C ARG A 35 -16.34 3.68 6.72
N ASP A 36 -17.51 4.10 7.20
CA ASP A 36 -18.78 3.36 6.94
C ASP A 36 -19.28 3.52 5.50
N ASP A 37 -18.88 4.60 4.84
CA ASP A 37 -19.28 4.93 3.46
C ASP A 37 -18.21 4.60 2.40
N ILE A 38 -17.18 3.80 2.74
CA ILE A 38 -16.05 3.50 1.83
C ILE A 38 -16.52 2.81 0.54
N ASP A 39 -17.46 1.91 0.62
CA ASP A 39 -18.10 1.21 -0.50
C ASP A 39 -18.81 2.20 -1.44
N LYS A 40 -19.60 3.12 -0.88
CA LYS A 40 -20.30 4.17 -1.64
C LYS A 40 -19.31 5.13 -2.31
N ILE A 41 -18.20 5.46 -1.63
CA ILE A 41 -17.13 6.28 -2.20
C ILE A 41 -16.53 5.56 -3.42
N ILE A 42 -16.19 4.29 -3.30
CA ILE A 42 -15.61 3.50 -4.39
C ILE A 42 -16.59 3.44 -5.57
N GLN A 43 -17.86 3.18 -5.32
CA GLN A 43 -18.89 3.10 -6.34
C GLN A 43 -19.14 4.43 -7.08
N ALA A 44 -18.93 5.57 -6.40
CA ALA A 44 -19.10 6.91 -6.97
C ALA A 44 -17.91 7.40 -7.78
N LEU A 45 -16.79 6.64 -7.85
CA LEU A 45 -15.63 7.02 -8.63
C LEU A 45 -15.90 6.92 -10.14
N PRO A 46 -15.24 7.76 -10.96
CA PRO A 46 -15.25 7.56 -12.39
C PRO A 46 -14.58 6.24 -12.78
N PRO A 47 -14.77 5.75 -14.02
CA PRO A 47 -14.10 4.54 -14.50
C PRO A 47 -12.57 4.64 -14.35
N LEU A 48 -11.97 3.65 -13.69
CA LEU A 48 -10.55 3.55 -13.42
C LEU A 48 -10.06 2.14 -13.82
N LYS A 49 -8.78 2.02 -14.15
CA LYS A 49 -8.16 0.71 -14.45
C LYS A 49 -7.89 -0.10 -13.19
N ASP A 50 -7.68 0.55 -12.04
CA ASP A 50 -7.32 -0.14 -10.81
C ASP A 50 -7.70 0.69 -9.59
N ILE A 51 -8.59 0.13 -8.78
CA ILE A 51 -8.96 0.67 -7.47
C ILE A 51 -8.48 -0.32 -6.41
N SER A 52 -7.68 0.16 -5.47
CA SER A 52 -7.11 -0.71 -4.43
C SER A 52 -7.15 -0.04 -3.07
N ALA A 53 -7.04 -0.85 -2.01
CA ALA A 53 -6.91 -0.33 -0.65
C ALA A 53 -5.72 -0.95 0.08
N THR A 54 -5.25 -0.26 1.13
CA THR A 54 -4.30 -0.81 2.10
C THR A 54 -4.95 -0.76 3.47
N THR A 55 -5.07 -1.89 4.14
CA THR A 55 -5.80 -2.08 5.40
C THR A 55 -5.01 -2.93 6.39
N ASN A 56 -5.37 -2.85 7.66
CA ASN A 56 -4.92 -3.79 8.68
C ASN A 56 -5.62 -5.17 8.57
N GLY A 57 -6.64 -5.30 7.74
CA GLY A 57 -7.35 -6.55 7.45
C GLY A 57 -8.46 -6.94 8.44
N THR A 58 -8.57 -6.28 9.60
CA THR A 58 -9.47 -6.71 10.68
C THR A 58 -10.96 -6.61 10.37
N PHE A 59 -11.34 -5.83 9.35
CA PHE A 59 -12.73 -5.64 8.91
C PHE A 59 -13.07 -6.41 7.63
N LEU A 60 -12.08 -7.06 6.98
CA LEU A 60 -12.28 -7.67 5.66
C LEU A 60 -13.23 -8.85 5.67
N ALA A 61 -13.22 -9.70 6.70
CA ALA A 61 -14.15 -10.83 6.79
C ALA A 61 -15.62 -10.41 6.61
N HIS A 62 -15.96 -9.19 7.01
CA HIS A 62 -17.32 -8.64 6.90
C HIS A 62 -17.55 -7.70 5.72
N LYS A 63 -16.45 -7.11 5.16
CA LYS A 63 -16.56 -6.05 4.13
C LYS A 63 -16.07 -6.50 2.75
N ALA A 64 -15.40 -7.63 2.62
CA ALA A 64 -14.77 -8.02 1.35
C ALA A 64 -15.78 -8.08 0.19
N GLN A 65 -16.95 -8.69 0.40
CA GLN A 65 -17.98 -8.80 -0.63
C GLN A 65 -18.50 -7.41 -1.05
N SER A 66 -18.87 -6.54 -0.10
CA SER A 66 -19.38 -5.21 -0.43
C SER A 66 -18.34 -4.33 -1.13
N LEU A 67 -17.07 -4.48 -0.78
CA LEU A 67 -15.96 -3.79 -1.44
C LEU A 67 -15.76 -4.29 -2.88
N ALA A 68 -15.83 -5.60 -3.11
CA ALA A 68 -15.75 -6.17 -4.45
C ALA A 68 -16.92 -5.70 -5.32
N ASP A 69 -18.15 -5.78 -4.79
CA ASP A 69 -19.37 -5.32 -5.47
C ASP A 69 -19.34 -3.82 -5.80
N SER A 70 -18.63 -3.03 -4.99
CA SER A 70 -18.43 -1.59 -5.23
C SER A 70 -17.37 -1.27 -6.28
N GLY A 71 -16.61 -2.26 -6.76
CA GLY A 71 -15.60 -2.10 -7.78
C GLY A 71 -14.16 -2.00 -7.26
N LEU A 72 -13.89 -2.36 -5.98
CA LEU A 72 -12.52 -2.54 -5.51
C LEU A 72 -11.91 -3.74 -6.24
N ASN A 73 -10.73 -3.57 -6.85
CA ASN A 73 -10.13 -4.64 -7.66
C ASN A 73 -9.18 -5.51 -6.82
N ARG A 74 -8.46 -4.95 -5.87
CA ARG A 74 -7.45 -5.68 -5.11
C ARG A 74 -7.11 -5.00 -3.79
N ILE A 75 -6.48 -5.75 -2.89
CA ILE A 75 -6.20 -5.26 -1.55
C ILE A 75 -4.77 -5.54 -1.09
N ASN A 76 -4.22 -4.62 -0.30
CA ASN A 76 -2.98 -4.81 0.43
C ASN A 76 -3.31 -4.93 1.91
N ILE A 77 -2.79 -5.94 2.58
CA ILE A 77 -3.08 -6.21 3.99
C ILE A 77 -1.77 -6.15 4.79
N SER A 78 -1.76 -5.38 5.87
CA SER A 78 -0.61 -5.32 6.77
C SER A 78 -0.57 -6.56 7.65
N LEU A 79 0.46 -7.40 7.44
CA LEU A 79 0.66 -8.64 8.20
C LEU A 79 2.13 -8.78 8.61
N PRO A 80 2.53 -8.17 9.74
CA PRO A 80 3.93 -8.21 10.19
C PRO A 80 4.37 -9.57 10.73
N SER A 81 3.45 -10.47 11.13
CA SER A 81 3.75 -11.79 11.67
C SER A 81 2.54 -12.70 11.61
N LEU A 82 2.76 -14.01 11.46
CA LEU A 82 1.74 -15.06 11.64
C LEU A 82 1.60 -15.50 13.09
N SER A 83 2.63 -15.26 13.94
CA SER A 83 2.59 -15.56 15.36
C SER A 83 1.65 -14.62 16.10
N PRO A 84 0.62 -15.13 16.82
CA PRO A 84 -0.31 -14.29 17.59
C PRO A 84 0.40 -13.41 18.63
N GLU A 85 1.45 -13.93 19.26
CA GLU A 85 2.23 -13.18 20.25
C GLU A 85 2.98 -12.01 19.61
N LYS A 86 3.75 -12.28 18.54
CA LYS A 86 4.52 -11.24 17.84
C LYS A 86 3.60 -10.25 17.14
N TYR A 87 2.52 -10.72 16.52
CA TYR A 87 1.52 -9.85 15.91
C TYR A 87 0.96 -8.86 16.93
N ARG A 88 0.52 -9.37 18.10
CA ARG A 88 0.01 -8.52 19.19
C ARG A 88 1.05 -7.55 19.73
N LYS A 89 2.30 -7.99 19.86
CA LYS A 89 3.41 -7.14 20.29
C LYS A 89 3.67 -5.97 19.34
N VAL A 90 3.55 -6.20 18.03
CA VAL A 90 3.82 -5.19 16.99
C VAL A 90 2.64 -4.27 16.74
N THR A 91 1.41 -4.81 16.75
CA THR A 91 0.21 -4.08 16.29
C THR A 91 -0.80 -3.79 17.39
N GLY A 92 -0.75 -4.50 18.52
CA GLY A 92 -1.78 -4.50 19.56
C GLY A 92 -3.03 -5.32 19.20
N GLY A 93 -3.11 -5.87 17.98
CA GLY A 93 -4.30 -6.54 17.43
C GLY A 93 -4.32 -8.05 17.58
N ASP A 94 -5.28 -8.66 16.89
CA ASP A 94 -5.48 -10.10 16.78
C ASP A 94 -5.25 -10.55 15.34
N VAL A 95 -4.26 -11.43 15.15
CA VAL A 95 -3.92 -11.96 13.82
C VAL A 95 -5.02 -12.85 13.23
N GLY A 96 -5.79 -13.56 14.07
CA GLY A 96 -6.87 -14.43 13.62
C GLY A 96 -7.86 -13.70 12.72
N ARG A 97 -8.30 -12.50 13.13
CA ARG A 97 -9.19 -11.66 12.32
C ARG A 97 -8.60 -11.27 10.97
N VAL A 98 -7.29 -11.09 10.92
CA VAL A 98 -6.59 -10.71 9.67
C VAL A 98 -6.51 -11.91 8.73
N LEU A 99 -6.23 -13.11 9.26
CA LEU A 99 -6.21 -14.34 8.48
C LEU A 99 -7.58 -14.65 7.87
N GLU A 100 -8.66 -14.52 8.65
CA GLU A 100 -10.03 -14.59 8.13
C GLU A 100 -10.30 -13.54 7.04
N GLY A 101 -9.78 -12.33 7.23
CA GLY A 101 -9.89 -11.25 6.24
C GLY A 101 -9.11 -11.53 4.95
N ILE A 102 -7.97 -12.22 5.02
CA ILE A 102 -7.21 -12.65 3.84
C ILE A 102 -8.00 -13.69 3.04
N ASP A 103 -8.52 -14.72 3.72
CA ASP A 103 -9.33 -15.76 3.09
C ASP A 103 -10.56 -15.12 2.42
N ALA A 104 -11.31 -14.25 3.10
CA ALA A 104 -12.43 -13.52 2.54
C ALA A 104 -12.08 -12.64 1.32
N ALA A 105 -10.92 -11.97 1.35
CA ALA A 105 -10.46 -11.16 0.21
C ALA A 105 -10.17 -12.01 -1.03
N VAL A 106 -9.59 -13.21 -0.84
CA VAL A 106 -9.32 -14.16 -1.93
C VAL A 106 -10.62 -14.75 -2.48
N ASP A 107 -11.55 -15.11 -1.61
CA ASP A 107 -12.86 -15.68 -1.99
C ASP A 107 -13.73 -14.67 -2.76
N CYS A 108 -13.60 -13.37 -2.47
CA CYS A 108 -14.27 -12.28 -3.19
C CYS A 108 -13.47 -11.73 -4.39
N ASP A 109 -12.44 -12.42 -4.85
CA ASP A 109 -11.58 -12.04 -6.00
C ASP A 109 -10.92 -10.64 -5.90
N LEU A 110 -10.70 -10.11 -4.67
CA LEU A 110 -9.92 -8.89 -4.44
C LEU A 110 -8.42 -9.14 -4.66
N THR A 111 -8.06 -9.71 -5.81
CA THR A 111 -6.74 -10.28 -6.09
C THR A 111 -5.92 -9.47 -7.12
N PRO A 112 -4.58 -9.53 -7.12
CA PRO A 112 -3.77 -10.22 -6.10
C PRO A 112 -3.84 -9.51 -4.73
N VAL A 113 -4.05 -10.30 -3.67
CA VAL A 113 -3.88 -9.82 -2.30
C VAL A 113 -2.40 -9.62 -2.04
N LYS A 114 -1.98 -8.45 -1.53
CA LYS A 114 -0.59 -8.23 -1.13
C LYS A 114 -0.46 -8.19 0.39
N LEU A 115 0.30 -9.12 0.96
CA LEU A 115 0.63 -9.12 2.37
C LEU A 115 1.87 -8.26 2.60
N ASN A 116 1.69 -7.13 3.28
CA ASN A 116 2.76 -6.19 3.62
C ASN A 116 3.40 -6.59 4.94
N MET A 117 4.64 -7.04 4.89
CA MET A 117 5.46 -7.38 6.06
C MET A 117 6.59 -6.37 6.19
N VAL A 118 6.46 -5.40 7.10
CA VAL A 118 7.60 -4.54 7.47
C VAL A 118 8.58 -5.36 8.26
N LEU A 119 9.84 -5.40 7.81
CA LEU A 119 10.89 -6.21 8.41
C LEU A 119 11.46 -5.52 9.65
N LEU A 120 11.44 -6.25 10.78
CA LEU A 120 11.87 -5.79 12.09
C LEU A 120 12.93 -6.74 12.64
N LYS A 121 14.16 -6.24 12.86
CA LYS A 121 15.27 -6.99 13.41
C LYS A 121 14.92 -7.57 14.79
N GLY A 122 15.22 -8.85 14.99
CA GLY A 122 14.94 -9.54 16.23
C GLY A 122 13.47 -9.89 16.49
N ILE A 123 12.57 -9.55 15.55
CA ILE A 123 11.14 -9.81 15.70
C ILE A 123 10.63 -10.79 14.62
N ASN A 124 10.67 -10.40 13.35
CA ASN A 124 9.95 -11.13 12.30
C ASN A 124 10.78 -11.57 11.08
N VAL A 125 12.05 -11.15 10.96
CA VAL A 125 12.88 -11.53 9.79
C VAL A 125 12.98 -13.05 9.63
N GLY A 126 13.07 -13.79 10.72
CA GLY A 126 13.11 -15.25 10.70
C GLY A 126 11.81 -15.92 10.24
N GLU A 127 10.70 -15.19 10.14
CA GLU A 127 9.40 -15.71 9.69
C GLU A 127 9.20 -15.62 8.16
N ILE A 128 10.16 -15.07 7.42
CA ILE A 128 10.05 -14.98 5.95
C ILE A 128 9.75 -16.34 5.31
N PRO A 129 10.43 -17.43 5.66
CA PRO A 129 10.10 -18.76 5.10
C PRO A 129 8.70 -19.25 5.46
N GLU A 130 8.25 -19.00 6.70
CA GLU A 130 6.92 -19.37 7.16
C GLU A 130 5.82 -18.57 6.43
N MET A 131 6.04 -17.28 6.21
CA MET A 131 5.15 -16.42 5.43
C MET A 131 5.06 -16.88 3.96
N MET A 132 6.18 -17.26 3.33
CA MET A 132 6.18 -17.83 2.00
C MET A 132 5.38 -19.14 1.95
N ASN A 133 5.61 -20.04 2.89
CA ASN A 133 4.85 -21.28 3.00
C ASN A 133 3.35 -21.05 3.22
N TYR A 134 2.97 -20.07 4.06
CA TYR A 134 1.57 -19.70 4.27
C TYR A 134 0.86 -19.27 3.01
N ILE A 135 1.53 -18.48 2.14
CA ILE A 135 0.88 -17.96 0.94
C ILE A 135 0.80 -18.98 -0.21
N GLN A 136 1.52 -20.11 -0.13
CA GLN A 136 1.44 -21.18 -1.15
C GLN A 136 0.03 -21.72 -1.32
N LYS A 137 -0.76 -21.81 -0.23
CA LYS A 137 -2.15 -22.32 -0.27
C LYS A 137 -3.09 -21.53 -1.19
N PHE A 138 -2.69 -20.34 -1.63
CA PHE A 138 -3.54 -19.45 -2.44
C PHE A 138 -3.22 -19.45 -3.94
N ASP A 139 -2.42 -20.37 -4.43
CA ASP A 139 -2.15 -20.60 -5.87
C ASP A 139 -1.80 -19.31 -6.65
N GLY A 140 -0.89 -18.49 -6.10
CA GLY A 140 -0.44 -17.25 -6.73
C GLY A 140 -1.39 -16.04 -6.58
N LYS A 141 -2.58 -16.21 -5.98
CA LYS A 141 -3.50 -15.09 -5.71
C LYS A 141 -2.99 -14.15 -4.61
N VAL A 142 -2.02 -14.58 -3.81
CA VAL A 142 -1.43 -13.82 -2.70
C VAL A 142 0.05 -13.60 -2.95
N ILE A 143 0.51 -12.37 -2.76
CA ILE A 143 1.89 -11.93 -2.96
C ILE A 143 2.45 -11.45 -1.62
N LEU A 144 3.65 -11.89 -1.25
CA LEU A 144 4.35 -11.37 -0.08
C LEU A 144 5.15 -10.12 -0.46
N GLN A 145 4.93 -9.02 0.25
CA GLN A 145 5.67 -7.79 0.07
C GLN A 145 6.50 -7.50 1.33
N LEU A 146 7.80 -7.75 1.26
CA LEU A 146 8.77 -7.44 2.32
C LEU A 146 9.16 -5.97 2.20
N ILE A 147 9.03 -5.23 3.29
CA ILE A 147 9.22 -3.77 3.29
C ILE A 147 10.30 -3.40 4.30
N GLU A 148 11.32 -2.68 3.84
CA GLU A 148 12.33 -2.10 4.69
C GLU A 148 11.72 -1.07 5.66
N LEU A 149 12.06 -1.17 6.95
CA LEU A 149 11.58 -0.25 7.98
C LEU A 149 12.14 1.15 7.72
N MET A 150 11.24 2.14 7.57
CA MET A 150 11.61 3.55 7.47
C MET A 150 11.73 4.15 8.87
N ASP A 151 12.91 4.70 9.20
CA ASP A 151 13.18 5.27 10.52
C ASP A 151 12.60 6.68 10.65
N PHE A 152 11.33 6.77 11.01
CA PHE A 152 10.70 8.07 11.32
C PHE A 152 10.80 8.47 12.81
N ASN A 153 11.07 7.52 13.73
CA ASN A 153 10.93 7.73 15.18
C ASN A 153 12.00 7.02 16.03
N LYS A 154 13.27 7.06 15.61
CA LYS A 154 14.37 6.43 16.38
C LYS A 154 14.24 4.90 16.55
N MET A 155 13.67 4.22 15.57
CA MET A 155 13.55 2.75 15.55
C MET A 155 14.76 2.04 14.94
N LYS A 156 15.93 2.68 14.96
CA LYS A 156 17.18 2.14 14.35
C LYS A 156 17.56 0.75 14.85
N GLU A 157 17.25 0.45 16.11
CA GLU A 157 17.50 -0.87 16.69
C GLU A 157 16.78 -2.02 15.98
N PHE A 158 15.62 -1.73 15.36
CA PHE A 158 14.82 -2.68 14.59
C PHE A 158 15.18 -2.71 13.10
N GLN A 159 16.10 -1.88 12.64
CA GLN A 159 16.51 -1.89 11.24
C GLN A 159 17.22 -3.18 10.87
N VAL A 160 16.89 -3.69 9.70
CA VAL A 160 17.40 -4.93 9.12
C VAL A 160 18.46 -4.59 8.07
N ASN A 161 19.52 -5.38 7.98
CA ASN A 161 20.39 -5.34 6.81
C ASN A 161 19.62 -5.90 5.60
N ILE A 162 18.95 -5.01 4.88
CA ILE A 162 18.09 -5.40 3.77
C ILE A 162 18.86 -6.08 2.63
N GLY A 163 20.16 -5.83 2.51
CA GLY A 163 21.03 -6.51 1.55
C GLY A 163 21.21 -8.00 1.83
N GLU A 164 21.17 -8.42 3.10
CA GLU A 164 21.19 -9.83 3.46
C GLU A 164 19.87 -10.54 3.09
N VAL A 165 18.74 -9.85 3.31
CA VAL A 165 17.43 -10.34 2.88
C VAL A 165 17.39 -10.49 1.36
N GLU A 166 17.90 -9.49 0.64
CA GLU A 166 17.96 -9.53 -0.83
C GLU A 166 18.79 -10.72 -1.32
N LYS A 167 19.99 -10.93 -0.79
CA LYS A 167 20.84 -12.09 -1.12
C LYS A 167 20.14 -13.44 -0.81
N TYR A 168 19.43 -13.50 0.32
CA TYR A 168 18.66 -14.69 0.66
C TYR A 168 17.59 -14.98 -0.40
N LEU A 169 16.79 -13.97 -0.79
CA LEU A 169 15.77 -14.12 -1.83
C LEU A 169 16.38 -14.50 -3.19
N GLU A 170 17.50 -13.85 -3.58
CA GLU A 170 18.23 -14.17 -4.81
C GLU A 170 18.73 -15.62 -4.84
N SER A 171 19.20 -16.13 -3.69
CA SER A 171 19.68 -17.52 -3.60
C SER A 171 18.58 -18.58 -3.73
N LYS A 172 17.32 -18.19 -3.52
CA LYS A 172 16.15 -19.09 -3.57
C LYS A 172 15.30 -18.92 -4.83
N ALA A 173 15.44 -17.77 -5.50
CA ALA A 173 14.58 -17.44 -6.63
C ALA A 173 14.91 -18.29 -7.88
N SER A 174 13.89 -18.89 -8.47
CA SER A 174 13.95 -19.51 -9.80
C SER A 174 13.93 -18.49 -10.93
N ASN A 175 13.31 -17.32 -10.69
CA ASN A 175 13.26 -16.20 -11.61
C ASN A 175 13.20 -14.87 -10.84
N ILE A 176 13.79 -13.80 -11.42
CA ILE A 176 13.78 -12.45 -10.86
C ILE A 176 13.34 -11.47 -11.93
N GLU A 177 12.27 -10.73 -11.66
CA GLU A 177 11.76 -9.66 -12.51
C GLU A 177 11.99 -8.29 -11.88
N VAL A 178 12.29 -7.27 -12.70
CA VAL A 178 12.42 -5.88 -12.24
C VAL A 178 11.25 -5.04 -12.74
N ARG A 179 10.44 -4.52 -11.83
CA ARG A 179 9.30 -3.65 -12.17
C ARG A 179 9.77 -2.27 -12.61
N ALA A 180 9.06 -1.67 -13.58
CA ALA A 180 9.33 -0.30 -14.02
C ALA A 180 9.19 0.70 -12.86
N MET A 181 8.05 0.66 -12.13
CA MET A 181 7.82 1.54 -10.99
C MET A 181 8.71 1.20 -9.80
N HIS A 182 9.50 2.18 -9.33
CA HIS A 182 10.43 2.06 -8.20
C HIS A 182 11.57 1.06 -8.41
N ARG A 183 11.72 0.47 -9.61
CA ARG A 183 12.74 -0.57 -9.92
C ARG A 183 12.75 -1.74 -8.93
N ARG A 184 11.57 -2.07 -8.36
CA ARG A 184 11.44 -3.16 -7.39
C ARG A 184 11.65 -4.51 -8.05
N LYS A 185 12.39 -5.38 -7.34
CA LYS A 185 12.56 -6.78 -7.74
C LYS A 185 11.38 -7.62 -7.22
N LYS A 186 10.94 -8.53 -8.06
CA LYS A 186 10.02 -9.63 -7.77
C LYS A 186 10.80 -10.92 -7.87
N TYR A 187 10.67 -11.74 -6.86
CA TYR A 187 11.32 -13.04 -6.75
C TYR A 187 10.26 -14.12 -6.84
N HIS A 188 10.44 -15.05 -7.76
CA HIS A 188 9.60 -16.25 -7.88
C HIS A 188 10.32 -17.38 -7.14
N ILE A 189 9.75 -17.86 -6.05
CA ILE A 189 10.36 -18.83 -5.12
C ILE A 189 9.31 -19.91 -4.82
N ASP A 190 9.58 -21.18 -5.17
CA ASP A 190 8.73 -22.32 -4.84
C ASP A 190 7.23 -22.09 -5.15
N GLY A 191 6.94 -21.45 -6.29
CA GLY A 191 5.57 -21.16 -6.75
C GLY A 191 4.93 -19.90 -6.14
N VAL A 192 5.62 -19.16 -5.28
CA VAL A 192 5.11 -17.90 -4.73
C VAL A 192 5.86 -16.69 -5.28
N GLU A 193 5.18 -15.54 -5.28
CA GLU A 193 5.77 -14.24 -5.63
C GLU A 193 6.13 -13.45 -4.35
N VAL A 194 7.39 -13.01 -4.25
CA VAL A 194 7.87 -12.13 -3.19
C VAL A 194 8.40 -10.84 -3.79
N GLU A 195 7.90 -9.69 -3.33
CA GLU A 195 8.43 -8.37 -3.70
C GLU A 195 9.27 -7.79 -2.56
N LEU A 196 10.43 -7.21 -2.86
CA LEU A 196 11.23 -6.46 -1.90
C LEU A 196 11.12 -4.96 -2.14
N VAL A 197 10.74 -4.20 -1.11
CA VAL A 197 10.56 -2.74 -1.15
C VAL A 197 11.65 -2.08 -0.32
N ARG A 198 12.53 -1.32 -0.97
CA ARG A 198 13.66 -0.60 -0.37
C ARG A 198 13.49 0.90 -0.59
N PRO A 199 12.78 1.61 0.30
CA PRO A 199 12.50 3.03 0.13
C PRO A 199 13.57 3.96 0.70
N ILE A 200 14.54 3.44 1.48
CA ILE A 200 15.54 4.26 2.18
C ILE A 200 16.80 4.41 1.31
N ASP A 201 17.38 5.61 1.33
CA ASP A 201 18.63 5.97 0.61
C ASP A 201 18.67 5.42 -0.82
N ASN A 202 17.53 5.49 -1.50
CA ASN A 202 17.33 4.88 -2.79
C ASN A 202 16.86 5.93 -3.82
N SER A 203 17.82 6.60 -4.41
CA SER A 203 17.55 7.61 -5.46
C SER A 203 16.83 7.01 -6.67
N HIS A 204 17.14 5.76 -7.06
CA HIS A 204 16.42 5.07 -8.13
C HIS A 204 14.94 4.85 -7.80
N PHE A 205 14.62 4.51 -6.55
CA PHE A 205 13.24 4.39 -6.09
C PHE A 205 12.52 5.74 -6.19
N CYS A 206 13.15 6.82 -5.74
CA CYS A 206 12.57 8.16 -5.77
C CYS A 206 12.41 8.70 -7.20
N ALA A 207 13.42 8.53 -8.06
CA ALA A 207 13.40 9.00 -9.44
C ALA A 207 12.30 8.31 -10.29
N ASN A 208 12.00 7.04 -10.00
CA ASN A 208 10.95 6.26 -10.69
C ASN A 208 9.61 6.24 -9.93
N CYS A 209 9.40 7.14 -8.97
CA CYS A 209 8.14 7.29 -8.26
C CYS A 209 7.19 8.21 -9.03
N ASN A 210 6.02 7.73 -9.44
CA ASN A 210 4.99 8.49 -10.16
C ASN A 210 3.71 8.68 -9.33
N ARG A 211 3.80 8.64 -7.98
CA ARG A 211 2.63 8.75 -7.10
C ARG A 211 2.35 10.19 -6.72
N LEU A 212 1.12 10.62 -6.88
CA LEU A 212 0.56 11.77 -6.18
C LEU A 212 -0.30 11.26 -5.02
N ARG A 213 -0.26 11.92 -3.88
CA ARG A 213 -1.05 11.55 -2.69
C ARG A 213 -1.99 12.67 -2.33
N VAL A 214 -3.07 12.29 -1.65
CA VAL A 214 -3.98 13.23 -1.01
C VAL A 214 -4.07 12.83 0.45
N THR A 215 -3.90 13.79 1.35
CA THR A 215 -4.06 13.57 2.79
C THR A 215 -5.55 13.50 3.16
N SER A 216 -5.90 12.95 4.32
CA SER A 216 -7.31 12.84 4.76
C SER A 216 -8.00 14.19 4.90
N ASP A 217 -7.23 15.25 5.14
CA ASP A 217 -7.67 16.64 5.26
C ASP A 217 -7.62 17.43 3.94
N GLY A 218 -7.45 16.76 2.79
CA GLY A 218 -7.59 17.37 1.46
C GLY A 218 -6.37 18.12 0.94
N MET A 219 -5.16 17.73 1.34
CA MET A 219 -3.93 18.32 0.79
C MET A 219 -3.32 17.39 -0.25
N LEU A 220 -3.04 17.89 -1.45
CA LEU A 220 -2.18 17.18 -2.42
C LEU A 220 -0.75 17.13 -1.88
N LYS A 221 -0.17 15.93 -1.91
CA LYS A 221 1.16 15.65 -1.37
C LYS A 221 2.02 14.96 -2.42
N PRO A 222 2.92 15.68 -3.11
CA PRO A 222 3.75 15.15 -4.19
C PRO A 222 4.74 14.07 -3.74
N CYS A 223 5.22 14.14 -2.49
CA CYS A 223 6.16 13.17 -1.91
C CYS A 223 5.68 12.69 -0.54
N LEU A 224 5.80 11.39 -0.24
CA LEU A 224 5.44 10.83 1.07
C LEU A 224 6.23 11.46 2.22
N LEU A 225 7.52 11.74 2.00
CA LEU A 225 8.48 12.15 3.02
C LEU A 225 8.60 13.67 3.19
N ARG A 226 7.90 14.47 2.36
CA ARG A 226 7.96 15.94 2.40
C ARG A 226 6.60 16.51 2.77
N ASN A 227 6.61 17.57 3.58
CA ASN A 227 5.41 18.33 3.98
C ASN A 227 5.53 19.83 3.64
N ASP A 228 6.59 20.22 2.96
CA ASP A 228 6.91 21.61 2.61
C ASP A 228 6.32 22.05 1.26
N ASN A 229 5.70 21.13 0.53
CA ASN A 229 5.18 21.34 -0.82
C ASN A 229 3.73 20.88 -0.99
N LEU A 230 2.94 20.96 0.08
CA LEU A 230 1.52 20.61 0.07
C LEU A 230 0.69 21.66 -0.69
N VAL A 231 -0.39 21.21 -1.33
CA VAL A 231 -1.34 22.07 -2.06
C VAL A 231 -2.76 21.73 -1.60
N ASP A 232 -3.50 22.73 -1.12
CA ASP A 232 -4.87 22.56 -0.60
C ASP A 232 -5.89 22.47 -1.75
N VAL A 233 -6.73 21.42 -1.71
CA VAL A 233 -7.83 21.20 -2.67
C VAL A 233 -9.21 21.10 -2.00
N ASN A 234 -9.30 21.49 -0.74
CA ASN A 234 -10.58 21.50 -0.04
C ASN A 234 -11.55 22.53 -0.67
N ASN A 235 -12.82 22.15 -0.75
CA ASN A 235 -13.90 23.00 -1.25
C ASN A 235 -13.63 23.57 -2.66
N LYS A 236 -12.90 22.80 -3.49
CA LYS A 236 -12.57 23.19 -4.86
C LYS A 236 -13.34 22.33 -5.85
N GLU A 237 -13.73 22.94 -6.96
CA GLU A 237 -14.33 22.27 -8.09
C GLU A 237 -13.28 21.51 -8.92
N SER A 238 -13.71 20.52 -9.70
CA SER A 238 -12.80 19.66 -10.45
C SER A 238 -11.83 20.42 -11.36
N GLN A 239 -12.25 21.54 -11.94
CA GLN A 239 -11.39 22.37 -12.80
C GLN A 239 -10.26 23.05 -12.01
N GLU A 240 -10.59 23.65 -10.85
CA GLU A 240 -9.59 24.23 -9.95
C GLU A 240 -8.62 23.16 -9.41
N ILE A 241 -9.16 21.98 -9.03
CA ILE A 241 -8.34 20.86 -8.57
C ILE A 241 -7.35 20.42 -9.66
N MET A 242 -7.77 20.43 -10.93
CA MET A 242 -6.89 20.08 -12.05
C MET A 242 -5.70 21.05 -12.16
N GLU A 243 -5.92 22.35 -12.05
CA GLU A 243 -4.86 23.38 -12.06
C GLU A 243 -3.90 23.20 -10.86
N LEU A 244 -4.47 22.95 -9.66
CA LEU A 244 -3.70 22.73 -8.45
C LEU A 244 -2.91 21.40 -8.50
N MET A 245 -3.40 20.37 -9.18
CA MET A 245 -2.63 19.13 -9.43
C MET A 245 -1.44 19.40 -10.35
N GLY A 246 -1.59 20.23 -11.40
CA GLY A 246 -0.48 20.69 -12.22
C GLY A 246 0.61 21.34 -11.37
N LEU A 247 0.22 22.30 -10.52
CA LEU A 247 1.13 22.96 -9.59
C LEU A 247 1.81 21.99 -8.61
N ALA A 248 1.07 21.01 -8.08
CA ALA A 248 1.62 20.01 -7.18
C ALA A 248 2.65 19.11 -7.88
N MET A 249 2.42 18.76 -9.16
CA MET A 249 3.37 17.98 -9.95
C MET A 249 4.66 18.78 -10.27
N GLU A 250 4.55 20.07 -10.56
CA GLU A 250 5.71 20.95 -10.75
C GLU A 250 6.55 21.10 -9.47
N LYS A 251 5.90 21.16 -8.31
CA LYS A 251 6.57 21.22 -6.99
C LYS A 251 7.19 19.89 -6.56
N ARG A 252 7.07 18.87 -7.39
CA ARG A 252 7.56 17.54 -7.01
C ARG A 252 9.08 17.47 -7.09
N GLU A 253 9.68 17.11 -5.96
CA GLU A 253 11.08 16.77 -5.87
C GLU A 253 11.27 15.40 -5.20
N PRO A 254 12.19 14.56 -5.70
CA PRO A 254 12.59 13.34 -4.99
C PRO A 254 13.14 13.68 -3.61
N PHE A 255 12.83 12.86 -2.60
CA PHE A 255 13.39 13.02 -1.27
C PHE A 255 14.88 12.62 -1.24
N TYR A 256 15.17 11.43 -1.80
CA TYR A 256 16.54 10.99 -2.03
C TYR A 256 16.99 11.44 -3.42
N LYS A 257 18.08 12.19 -3.47
CA LYS A 257 18.74 12.65 -4.71
C LYS A 257 20.12 11.99 -4.81
N ASN A 258 20.62 11.79 -6.05
CA ASN A 258 21.99 11.35 -6.31
C ASN A 258 22.99 12.41 -5.88
#